data_8040a72557e0d36c3e3fde96050647cf
#
_entry.id   8040a72557e0d36c3e3fde96050647cf
#
_cell.length_a   1.000
_cell.length_b   1.000
_cell.length_c   1.000
_cell.angle_alpha   90.00
_cell.angle_beta   90.00
_cell.angle_gamma   90.00
#
_symmetry.space_group_name_H-M   'P 1'
#
loop_
_entity.id
_entity.type
_entity.pdbx_description
1 polymer ?
#
loop_
_entity_poly.entity_id
_entity_poly.type
_entity_poly.pdbx_seq_one_letter_code
_entity_poly.pdbx_strand_id
1 'polypeptide(L)' 'MPIPNEIPAGARIVVRTCEGVDPKDQRMKFRDYVGHVRSWDGQTLEMTRDAAANGSRPEQRVSIPADTIVTV' A
#
# COMPACT_ATOMS: atom_id res chain seq x y z
N MET A 1 -6.00 4.95 -10.68
CA MET A 1 -5.82 3.89 -11.68
C MET A 1 -6.15 2.55 -11.06
N PRO A 2 -6.76 1.66 -11.82
CA PRO A 2 -7.00 0.30 -11.32
C PRO A 2 -5.67 -0.43 -11.11
N ILE A 3 -5.73 -1.50 -10.33
CA ILE A 3 -4.54 -2.31 -10.04
C ILE A 3 -4.13 -3.04 -11.32
N PRO A 4 -2.86 -2.95 -11.74
CA PRO A 4 -2.39 -3.70 -12.90
C PRO A 4 -2.32 -5.20 -12.60
N ASN A 5 -2.41 -6.03 -13.63
CA ASN A 5 -2.30 -7.48 -13.47
C ASN A 5 -0.90 -7.90 -13.03
N GLU A 6 0.10 -7.14 -13.42
CA GLU A 6 1.50 -7.43 -13.08
C GLU A 6 2.15 -6.21 -12.46
N ILE A 7 2.88 -6.43 -11.39
CA ILE A 7 3.71 -5.41 -10.75
C ILE A 7 5.09 -6.04 -10.59
N PRO A 8 6.10 -5.57 -11.32
CA PRO A 8 7.43 -6.18 -11.26
C PRO A 8 8.04 -6.09 -9.86
N ALA A 9 8.66 -7.17 -9.41
CA ALA A 9 9.42 -7.15 -8.16
C ALA A 9 10.56 -6.12 -8.28
N GLY A 10 10.76 -5.35 -7.22
CA GLY A 10 11.76 -4.29 -7.20
C GLY A 10 11.26 -2.94 -7.71
N ALA A 11 10.05 -2.88 -8.31
CA ALA A 11 9.49 -1.61 -8.76
C ALA A 11 9.16 -0.73 -7.54
N ARG A 12 9.49 0.56 -7.64
CA ARG A 12 9.09 1.52 -6.62
C ARG A 12 7.72 2.07 -6.96
N ILE A 13 6.79 1.93 -6.03
CA ILE A 13 5.38 2.31 -6.26
C ILE A 13 4.81 3.07 -5.08
N VAL A 14 3.70 3.75 -5.34
CA VAL A 14 2.83 4.33 -4.31
C VAL A 14 1.50 3.61 -4.39
N VAL A 15 1.07 3.04 -3.26
CA VAL A 15 -0.19 2.29 -3.17
C VAL A 15 -1.12 3.02 -2.23
N ARG A 16 -2.34 3.29 -2.69
CA ARG A 16 -3.38 3.86 -1.83
C ARG A 16 -4.38 2.79 -1.48
N THR A 17 -4.62 2.62 -0.18
CA THR A 17 -5.60 1.66 0.32
C THR A 17 -6.77 2.39 1.00
N CYS A 18 -7.93 1.72 1.01
CA CYS A 18 -9.10 2.18 1.76
C CYS A 18 -9.10 1.51 3.11
N GLU A 19 -9.11 2.30 4.18
CA GLU A 19 -9.13 1.82 5.56
C GLU A 19 -10.53 1.71 6.14
N GLY A 20 -11.56 2.01 5.34
CA GLY A 20 -12.94 2.00 5.78
C GLY A 20 -13.41 3.35 6.29
N VAL A 21 -14.59 3.36 6.88
CA VAL A 21 -15.21 4.59 7.40
C VAL A 21 -14.83 4.75 8.87
N ASP A 22 -14.29 5.94 9.21
CA ASP A 22 -13.96 6.26 10.60
C ASP A 22 -15.27 6.54 11.36
N PRO A 23 -15.55 5.83 12.46
CA PRO A 23 -16.79 6.04 13.22
C PRO A 23 -16.86 7.40 13.90
N LYS A 24 -15.74 8.10 14.05
CA LYS A 24 -15.72 9.40 14.72
C LYS A 24 -16.29 10.51 13.85
N ASP A 25 -15.97 10.51 12.55
CA ASP A 25 -16.37 11.58 11.64
C ASP A 25 -17.18 11.08 10.44
N GLN A 26 -17.44 9.78 10.35
CA GLN A 26 -18.21 9.16 9.27
C GLN A 26 -17.57 9.36 7.90
N ARG A 27 -16.25 9.56 7.87
CA ARG A 27 -15.51 9.75 6.63
C ARG A 27 -14.69 8.53 6.27
N MET A 28 -14.63 8.25 4.97
CA MET A 28 -13.77 7.20 4.46
C MET A 28 -12.32 7.63 4.57
N LYS A 29 -11.48 6.75 5.12
CA LYS A 29 -10.07 7.02 5.32
C LYS A 29 -9.24 6.21 4.34
N PHE A 30 -8.15 6.82 3.90
CA PHE A 30 -7.20 6.20 2.99
C PHE A 30 -5.81 6.23 3.60
N ARG A 31 -4.98 5.30 3.15
CA ARG A 31 -3.58 5.24 3.56
C ARG A 31 -2.71 5.02 2.34
N ASP A 32 -1.61 5.75 2.27
CA ASP A 32 -0.63 5.60 1.20
C ASP A 32 0.58 4.83 1.70
N TYR A 33 1.06 3.91 0.85
CA TYR A 33 2.30 3.17 1.09
C TYR A 33 3.25 3.48 -0.05
N VAL A 34 4.45 3.92 0.29
CA VAL A 34 5.51 4.20 -0.69
C VAL A 34 6.65 3.22 -0.44
N GLY A 35 7.09 2.53 -1.47
CA GLY A 35 8.15 1.57 -1.32
C GLY A 35 8.37 0.71 -2.55
N HIS A 36 9.02 -0.43 -2.33
CA HIS A 36 9.39 -1.35 -3.40
C HIS A 36 8.58 -2.64 -3.29
N VAL A 37 8.13 -3.12 -4.45
CA VAL A 37 7.38 -4.37 -4.53
C VAL A 37 8.32 -5.55 -4.28
N ARG A 38 7.89 -6.47 -3.41
CA ARG A 38 8.56 -7.73 -3.19
C ARG A 38 7.91 -8.86 -3.99
N SER A 39 6.57 -8.92 -3.93
CA SER A 39 5.82 -9.88 -4.75
C SER A 39 4.37 -9.41 -4.91
N TRP A 40 3.76 -9.87 -5.99
CA TRP A 40 2.36 -9.58 -6.30
C TRP A 40 1.77 -10.80 -7.00
N ASP A 41 0.80 -11.45 -6.35
CA ASP A 41 0.19 -12.67 -6.90
C ASP A 41 -1.24 -12.44 -7.43
N GLY A 42 -1.68 -11.18 -7.47
CA GLY A 42 -3.04 -10.83 -7.87
C GLY A 42 -4.03 -10.73 -6.73
N GLN A 43 -3.66 -11.22 -5.55
CA GLN A 43 -4.51 -11.19 -4.36
C GLN A 43 -3.88 -10.43 -3.20
N THR A 44 -2.57 -10.53 -3.06
CA THR A 44 -1.84 -9.87 -1.97
C THR A 44 -0.59 -9.23 -2.53
N LEU A 45 -0.43 -7.94 -2.22
CA LEU A 45 0.78 -7.20 -2.55
C LEU A 45 1.71 -7.20 -1.35
N GLU A 46 2.89 -7.78 -1.53
CA GLU A 46 3.94 -7.72 -0.53
C GLU A 46 4.97 -6.70 -0.96
N MET A 47 5.22 -5.73 -0.10
CA MET A 47 6.17 -4.67 -0.40
C MET A 47 6.96 -4.26 0.82
N THR A 48 8.09 -3.61 0.59
CA THR A 48 8.88 -2.99 1.63
C THR A 48 8.55 -1.50 1.62
N ARG A 49 7.88 -1.06 2.67
CA ARG A 49 7.50 0.34 2.84
C ARG A 49 8.73 1.14 3.26
N ASP A 50 8.97 2.26 2.58
CA ASP A 50 10.11 3.12 2.89
C ASP A 50 10.01 3.65 4.33
N ALA A 51 11.18 3.87 4.93
CA ALA A 51 11.26 4.55 6.22
C ALA A 51 10.72 5.98 6.06
N ALA A 52 10.12 6.50 7.14
CA ALA A 52 9.66 7.87 7.16
C ALA A 52 10.85 8.83 7.08
N ALA A 53 10.72 9.88 6.24
CA ALA A 53 11.80 10.83 6.01
C ALA A 53 12.27 11.55 7.29
N ASN A 54 11.35 11.70 8.26
CA ASN A 54 11.66 12.37 9.54
C ASN A 54 12.20 11.42 10.61
N GLY A 55 12.44 10.15 10.26
CA GLY A 55 12.96 9.17 11.19
C GLY A 55 11.95 8.61 12.18
N SER A 56 10.66 8.94 12.07
CA SER A 56 9.64 8.49 13.01
C SER A 56 9.26 7.02 12.84
N ARG A 57 9.61 6.42 11.71
CA ARG A 57 9.28 5.04 11.39
C ARG A 57 10.38 4.41 10.54
N PRO A 58 10.87 3.22 10.91
CA PRO A 58 11.83 2.50 10.08
C PRO A 58 11.15 1.89 8.86
N GLU A 59 11.97 1.39 7.93
CA GLU A 59 11.51 0.60 6.82
C GLU A 59 10.75 -0.62 7.34
N GLN A 60 9.63 -0.97 6.69
CA GLN A 60 8.78 -2.05 7.13
C GLN A 60 8.35 -2.94 5.97
N ARG A 61 8.23 -4.23 6.22
CA ARG A 61 7.60 -5.16 5.30
C ARG A 61 6.10 -5.17 5.58
N VAL A 62 5.31 -4.99 4.52
CA VAL A 62 3.85 -4.97 4.65
C VAL A 62 3.23 -5.91 3.64
N SER A 63 2.09 -6.49 4.04
CA SER A 63 1.26 -7.33 3.18
C SER A 63 -0.08 -6.62 3.03
N ILE A 64 -0.46 -6.32 1.79
CA ILE A 64 -1.66 -5.52 1.51
C ILE A 64 -2.63 -6.37 0.68
N PRO A 65 -3.82 -6.68 1.23
CA PRO A 65 -4.84 -7.39 0.45
C PRO A 65 -5.29 -6.55 -0.75
N ALA A 66 -5.42 -7.19 -1.90
CA ALA A 66 -5.78 -6.50 -3.14
C ALA A 66 -7.12 -5.79 -3.04
N ASP A 67 -8.07 -6.36 -2.29
CA ASP A 67 -9.41 -5.78 -2.16
C ASP A 67 -9.45 -4.47 -1.38
N THR A 68 -8.35 -4.11 -0.70
CA THR A 68 -8.24 -2.81 -0.01
C THR A 68 -7.58 -1.76 -0.88
N ILE A 69 -6.94 -2.15 -1.98
CA ILE A 69 -6.18 -1.25 -2.82
C ILE A 69 -7.11 -0.45 -3.74
N VAL A 70 -6.98 0.87 -3.68
CA VAL A 70 -7.77 1.78 -4.52
C VAL A 70 -6.98 2.13 -5.80
N THR A 71 -5.71 2.44 -5.64
CA THR A 71 -4.82 2.78 -6.77
C THR A 71 -3.41 2.29 -6.50
N VAL A 72 -2.66 2.14 -7.57
CA VAL A 72 -1.23 1.82 -7.51
C VAL A 72 -0.46 2.81 -8.39
#